data_1d86face74fb83f975dbf793014fcec4
#
_entry.id   1d86face74fb83f975dbf793014fcec4
#
_cell.length_a   1.000
_cell.length_b   1.000
_cell.length_c   1.000
_cell.angle_alpha   90.00
_cell.angle_beta   90.00
_cell.angle_gamma   90.00
#
_symmetry.space_group_name_H-M   'P 1'
#
loop_
_entity.id
_entity.type
_entity.pdbx_description
1 polymer ?
#
loop_
_entity_poly.entity_id
_entity_poly.type
_entity_poly.pdbx_seq_one_letter_code
_entity_poly.pdbx_strand_id
1 'polypeptide(L)'
;MKALAIAAAGVLIGSTAALAQQQTGQGGLMTSIPSNSRTVTDWYKQNVYDQKDQKLGEIMDLLVNQSGQIEAAMVGVGGFLGAGEKDVAVSFNAIKPTKKNDKIYLTLNTTKDALNNAPGFKYDRQSTSWVPDSRASNEKRSSR
;
A
#
# COMPACT_ATOMS: atom_id res chain seq x y z
N MET A 1 67.83 2.24 35.04
CA MET A 1 67.37 2.33 33.66
C MET A 1 65.86 2.10 33.67
N LYS A 2 65.11 3.15 33.38
CA LYS A 2 63.62 3.21 33.57
C LYS A 2 62.94 2.84 32.26
N ALA A 3 62.14 1.76 32.24
CA ALA A 3 61.31 1.41 31.14
C ALA A 3 59.94 2.13 31.25
N LEU A 4 59.61 2.90 30.23
CA LEU A 4 58.36 3.61 30.11
C LEU A 4 57.32 2.77 29.38
N ALA A 5 56.25 2.33 30.05
CA ALA A 5 55.17 1.61 29.46
C ALA A 5 54.09 2.61 28.97
N ILE A 6 53.86 2.63 27.67
CA ILE A 6 52.78 3.46 27.07
C ILE A 6 51.53 2.56 26.98
N ALA A 7 50.53 2.87 27.77
CA ALA A 7 49.20 2.26 27.67
C ALA A 7 48.38 2.97 26.60
N ALA A 8 48.08 2.28 25.52
CA ALA A 8 47.15 2.76 24.50
C ALA A 8 45.71 2.44 24.94
N ALA A 9 44.95 3.48 25.32
CA ALA A 9 43.52 3.37 25.58
C ALA A 9 42.77 3.38 24.25
N GLY A 10 42.26 2.23 23.81
CA GLY A 10 41.37 2.10 22.68
C GLY A 10 39.96 2.51 23.08
N VAL A 11 39.46 3.63 22.54
CA VAL A 11 38.06 4.04 22.66
C VAL A 11 37.24 3.23 21.65
N LEU A 12 36.48 2.26 22.15
CA LEU A 12 35.45 1.57 21.40
C LEU A 12 34.19 2.47 21.35
N ILE A 13 33.99 3.15 20.23
CA ILE A 13 32.75 3.86 19.95
C ILE A 13 31.69 2.81 19.58
N GLY A 14 30.93 2.35 20.58
CA GLY A 14 29.78 1.48 20.38
C GLY A 14 28.65 2.29 19.74
N SER A 15 28.39 2.07 18.45
CA SER A 15 27.19 2.55 17.77
C SER A 15 25.98 1.79 18.33
N THR A 16 25.27 2.38 19.28
CA THR A 16 23.96 1.90 19.73
C THR A 16 22.95 2.23 18.66
N ALA A 17 22.61 1.26 17.81
CA ALA A 17 21.42 1.33 16.99
C ALA A 17 20.21 1.40 17.95
N ALA A 18 19.62 2.58 18.09
CA ALA A 18 18.36 2.76 18.79
C ALA A 18 17.27 2.08 17.98
N LEU A 19 16.97 0.83 18.30
CA LEU A 19 15.75 0.16 17.90
C LEU A 19 14.62 0.95 18.57
N ALA A 20 13.81 1.63 17.76
CA ALA A 20 12.57 2.23 18.20
C ALA A 20 11.66 1.09 18.70
N GLN A 21 11.72 0.79 19.99
CA GLN A 21 10.82 -0.14 20.64
C GLN A 21 9.43 0.50 20.61
N GLN A 22 8.54 -0.07 19.83
CA GLN A 22 7.11 0.21 19.96
C GLN A 22 6.72 -0.16 21.39
N GLN A 23 6.41 0.83 22.20
CA GLN A 23 5.91 0.62 23.55
C GLN A 23 4.50 0.06 23.46
N THR A 24 4.40 -1.27 23.42
CA THR A 24 3.15 -1.98 23.64
C THR A 24 2.96 -2.15 25.15
N GLY A 25 1.91 -1.53 25.66
CA GLY A 25 1.46 -1.75 27.04
C GLY A 25 0.91 -3.17 27.24
N GLN A 26 0.56 -3.53 28.48
CA GLN A 26 -0.09 -4.81 28.78
C GLN A 26 -1.35 -4.99 27.92
N GLY A 27 -1.51 -6.18 27.29
CA GLY A 27 -2.67 -6.51 26.49
C GLY A 27 -2.73 -5.88 25.11
N GLY A 28 -1.59 -5.42 24.54
CA GLY A 28 -1.55 -4.84 23.21
C GLY A 28 -2.03 -3.38 23.12
N LEU A 29 -2.29 -2.75 24.24
CA LEU A 29 -2.67 -1.34 24.31
C LEU A 29 -1.47 -0.45 23.96
N MET A 30 -1.68 0.54 23.11
CA MET A 30 -0.66 1.52 22.76
C MET A 30 -0.82 2.76 23.63
N THR A 31 0.27 3.28 24.16
CA THR A 31 0.31 4.54 24.93
C THR A 31 0.48 5.77 24.03
N SER A 32 0.92 5.56 22.79
CA SER A 32 1.05 6.60 21.78
C SER A 32 0.86 6.04 20.38
N ILE A 33 0.43 6.87 19.44
CA ILE A 33 0.33 6.52 18.02
C ILE A 33 1.59 7.03 17.31
N PRO A 34 2.28 6.21 16.48
CA PRO A 34 3.42 6.67 15.70
C PRO A 34 3.04 7.87 14.82
N SER A 35 3.86 8.92 14.81
CA SER A 35 3.57 10.18 14.13
C SER A 35 3.43 10.07 12.61
N ASN A 36 3.95 8.99 12.00
CA ASN A 36 3.84 8.69 10.58
C ASN A 36 2.67 7.76 10.23
N SER A 37 1.84 7.39 11.21
CA SER A 37 0.64 6.57 10.97
C SER A 37 -0.38 7.32 10.12
N ARG A 38 -1.05 6.57 9.24
CA ARG A 38 -2.17 7.05 8.44
C ARG A 38 -3.38 6.17 8.69
N THR A 39 -4.55 6.77 8.56
CA THR A 39 -5.79 6.02 8.75
C THR A 39 -6.15 5.23 7.50
N VAL A 40 -6.81 4.09 7.65
CA VAL A 40 -7.33 3.31 6.51
C VAL A 40 -8.34 4.13 5.70
N THR A 41 -9.07 5.03 6.36
CA THR A 41 -10.04 5.93 5.73
C THR A 41 -9.40 6.97 4.80
N ASP A 42 -8.09 7.27 4.96
CA ASP A 42 -7.35 8.11 4.02
C ASP A 42 -7.06 7.40 2.67
N TRP A 43 -7.37 6.12 2.58
CA TRP A 43 -7.15 5.27 1.42
C TRP A 43 -8.47 4.76 0.83
N TYR A 44 -9.36 4.25 1.67
CA TYR A 44 -10.63 3.67 1.26
C TYR A 44 -11.52 4.71 0.58
N LYS A 45 -12.04 4.38 -0.59
CA LYS A 45 -12.88 5.27 -1.41
C LYS A 45 -12.15 6.52 -1.93
N GLN A 46 -10.81 6.52 -1.92
CA GLN A 46 -10.04 7.60 -2.51
C GLN A 46 -9.69 7.31 -3.96
N ASN A 47 -9.63 8.38 -4.75
CA ASN A 47 -9.20 8.30 -6.14
C ASN A 47 -7.68 8.07 -6.23
N VAL A 48 -7.30 7.23 -7.18
CA VAL A 48 -5.91 6.98 -7.57
C VAL A 48 -5.63 7.66 -8.90
N TYR A 49 -4.50 8.35 -8.99
CA TYR A 49 -4.09 9.15 -10.15
C TYR A 49 -2.77 8.62 -10.73
N ASP A 50 -2.53 8.87 -12.00
CA ASP A 50 -1.24 8.65 -12.63
C ASP A 50 -0.27 9.82 -12.37
N GLN A 51 0.93 9.74 -12.96
CA GLN A 51 1.95 10.80 -12.85
C GLN A 51 1.57 12.10 -13.58
N LYS A 52 0.52 12.08 -14.39
CA LYS A 52 -0.02 13.23 -15.15
C LYS A 52 -1.29 13.80 -14.52
N ASP A 53 -1.58 13.43 -13.26
CA ASP A 53 -2.79 13.80 -12.54
C ASP A 53 -4.10 13.30 -13.20
N GLN A 54 -4.04 12.27 -14.05
CA GLN A 54 -5.23 11.65 -14.62
C GLN A 54 -5.77 10.59 -13.67
N LYS A 55 -7.08 10.62 -13.41
CA LYS A 55 -7.72 9.61 -12.58
C LYS A 55 -7.62 8.22 -13.23
N LEU A 56 -7.02 7.28 -12.53
CA LEU A 56 -6.92 5.88 -12.91
C LEU A 56 -8.12 5.07 -12.42
N GLY A 57 -8.57 5.34 -11.21
CA GLY A 57 -9.65 4.60 -10.56
C GLY A 57 -9.90 5.06 -9.14
N GLU A 58 -10.58 4.22 -8.37
CA GLU A 58 -10.91 4.45 -6.95
C GLU A 58 -10.57 3.20 -6.13
N ILE A 59 -10.05 3.37 -4.92
CA ILE A 59 -9.80 2.24 -4.02
C ILE A 59 -11.13 1.71 -3.47
N MET A 60 -11.46 0.49 -3.87
CA MET A 60 -12.70 -0.20 -3.48
C MET A 60 -12.54 -1.02 -2.21
N ASP A 61 -11.33 -1.55 -1.96
CA ASP A 61 -11.03 -2.36 -0.79
C ASP A 61 -9.53 -2.41 -0.51
N LEU A 62 -9.16 -2.83 0.70
CA LEU A 62 -7.78 -3.02 1.13
C LEU A 62 -7.63 -4.44 1.68
N LEU A 63 -6.73 -5.23 1.10
CA LEU A 63 -6.53 -6.62 1.45
C LEU A 63 -5.45 -6.75 2.51
N VAL A 64 -5.81 -7.41 3.60
CA VAL A 64 -4.94 -7.67 4.75
C VAL A 64 -4.48 -9.12 4.70
N ASN A 65 -3.19 -9.35 4.82
CA ASN A 65 -2.62 -10.69 4.86
C ASN A 65 -2.75 -11.32 6.26
N GLN A 66 -2.32 -12.58 6.38
CA GLN A 66 -2.40 -13.33 7.64
C GLN A 66 -1.57 -12.72 8.79
N SER A 67 -0.57 -11.91 8.48
CA SER A 67 0.24 -11.19 9.49
C SER A 67 -0.38 -9.84 9.90
N GLY A 68 -1.55 -9.49 9.38
CA GLY A 68 -2.24 -8.23 9.70
C GLY A 68 -1.73 -7.02 8.92
N GLN A 69 -0.95 -7.23 7.86
CA GLN A 69 -0.42 -6.15 7.03
C GLN A 69 -1.28 -5.96 5.78
N ILE A 70 -1.47 -4.70 5.35
CA ILE A 70 -2.11 -4.41 4.07
C ILE A 70 -1.13 -4.75 2.95
N GLU A 71 -1.49 -5.71 2.11
CA GLU A 71 -0.65 -6.18 0.99
C GLU A 71 -1.11 -5.66 -0.38
N ALA A 72 -2.41 -5.47 -0.56
CA ALA A 72 -2.98 -5.01 -1.82
C ALA A 72 -4.13 -4.03 -1.62
N ALA A 73 -4.39 -3.22 -2.63
CA ALA A 73 -5.59 -2.43 -2.79
C ALA A 73 -6.37 -2.94 -4.01
N MET A 74 -7.67 -3.08 -3.87
CA MET A 74 -8.58 -3.30 -4.99
C MET A 74 -8.94 -1.95 -5.58
N VAL A 75 -8.60 -1.72 -6.83
CA VAL A 75 -8.86 -0.47 -7.55
C VAL A 75 -9.91 -0.69 -8.61
N GLY A 76 -11.04 -0.03 -8.48
CA GLY A 76 -12.10 0.02 -9.49
C GLY A 76 -11.65 0.88 -10.67
N VAL A 77 -11.54 0.29 -11.85
CA VAL A 77 -11.02 0.92 -13.07
C VAL A 77 -12.08 0.86 -14.16
N GLY A 78 -12.26 1.95 -14.88
CA GLY A 78 -13.22 2.02 -15.98
C GLY A 78 -14.56 2.56 -15.55
N GLY A 79 -15.54 2.52 -16.47
CA GLY A 79 -16.92 2.86 -16.19
C GLY A 79 -17.21 4.35 -16.06
N PHE A 80 -17.54 4.98 -17.18
CA PHE A 80 -18.45 6.10 -17.14
C PHE A 80 -19.86 5.49 -17.00
N LEU A 81 -20.56 5.81 -15.88
CA LEU A 81 -21.92 5.34 -15.59
C LEU A 81 -22.08 3.84 -15.29
N GLY A 82 -21.14 3.19 -14.61
CA GLY A 82 -21.32 1.81 -14.11
C GLY A 82 -21.32 0.71 -15.18
N ALA A 83 -21.10 1.04 -16.44
CA ALA A 83 -20.91 0.07 -17.50
C ALA A 83 -19.43 -0.24 -17.69
N GLY A 84 -19.01 -1.50 -17.40
CA GLY A 84 -17.66 -1.96 -17.64
C GLY A 84 -16.63 -1.60 -16.55
N GLU A 85 -17.06 -1.35 -15.32
CA GLU A 85 -16.15 -1.23 -14.18
C GLU A 85 -15.52 -2.58 -13.86
N LYS A 86 -14.21 -2.58 -13.67
CA LYS A 86 -13.42 -3.75 -13.34
C LYS A 86 -12.54 -3.46 -12.14
N ASP A 87 -12.58 -4.34 -11.15
CA ASP A 87 -11.69 -4.26 -10.00
C ASP A 87 -10.35 -4.95 -10.30
N VAL A 88 -9.27 -4.26 -10.06
CA VAL A 88 -7.90 -4.72 -10.30
C VAL A 88 -7.12 -4.72 -8.99
N ALA A 89 -6.39 -5.79 -8.71
CA ALA A 89 -5.52 -5.85 -7.55
C ALA A 89 -4.20 -5.13 -7.84
N VAL A 90 -3.84 -4.18 -6.98
CA VAL A 90 -2.60 -3.40 -7.05
C VAL A 90 -1.85 -3.57 -5.74
N SER A 91 -0.52 -3.82 -5.80
CA SER A 91 0.28 -3.86 -4.58
C SER A 91 0.13 -2.56 -3.79
N PHE A 92 -0.19 -2.66 -2.50
CA PHE A 92 -0.38 -1.48 -1.66
C PHE A 92 0.83 -0.56 -1.64
N ASN A 93 2.03 -1.14 -1.62
CA ASN A 93 3.29 -0.39 -1.61
C ASN A 93 3.59 0.36 -2.93
N ALA A 94 2.90 0.02 -4.02
CA ALA A 94 3.04 0.74 -5.29
C ALA A 94 2.26 2.06 -5.30
N ILE A 95 1.22 2.18 -4.48
CA ILE A 95 0.42 3.39 -4.37
C ILE A 95 1.12 4.34 -3.39
N LYS A 96 1.41 5.56 -3.84
CA LYS A 96 2.13 6.56 -3.04
C LYS A 96 1.20 7.70 -2.62
N PRO A 97 1.07 7.99 -1.32
CA PRO A 97 0.37 9.18 -0.86
C PRO A 97 1.24 10.42 -1.10
N THR A 98 0.70 11.41 -1.78
CA THR A 98 1.33 12.69 -2.05
C THR A 98 0.44 13.81 -1.53
N LYS A 99 1.00 14.75 -0.77
CA LYS A 99 0.27 15.91 -0.28
C LYS A 99 0.35 17.04 -1.33
N LYS A 100 -0.82 17.49 -1.82
CA LYS A 100 -0.98 18.65 -2.70
C LYS A 100 -2.11 19.53 -2.14
N ASN A 101 -1.86 20.82 -1.94
CA ASN A 101 -2.88 21.79 -1.48
C ASN A 101 -3.65 21.30 -0.23
N ASP A 102 -2.90 20.81 0.77
CA ASP A 102 -3.42 20.24 2.02
C ASP A 102 -4.34 18.99 1.87
N LYS A 103 -4.45 18.45 0.67
CA LYS A 103 -5.14 17.18 0.38
C LYS A 103 -4.16 16.07 0.10
N ILE A 104 -4.54 14.85 0.47
CA ILE A 104 -3.80 13.65 0.13
C ILE A 104 -4.29 13.15 -1.22
N TYR A 105 -3.34 12.99 -2.16
CA TYR A 105 -3.53 12.35 -3.44
C TYR A 105 -2.82 11.01 -3.43
N LEU A 106 -3.49 9.99 -3.89
CA LEU A 106 -2.89 8.67 -4.09
C LEU A 106 -2.42 8.58 -5.53
N THR A 107 -1.13 8.31 -5.72
CA THR A 107 -0.54 8.19 -7.06
C THR A 107 0.00 6.79 -7.30
N LEU A 108 -0.16 6.31 -8.53
CA LEU A 108 0.33 5.02 -9.00
C LEU A 108 1.07 5.23 -10.32
N ASN A 109 2.29 4.72 -10.41
CA ASN A 109 3.09 4.82 -11.63
C ASN A 109 2.66 3.74 -12.64
N THR A 110 1.52 3.96 -13.26
CA THR A 110 0.96 3.09 -14.31
C THR A 110 0.07 3.91 -15.25
N THR A 111 -0.48 3.27 -16.26
CA THR A 111 -1.43 3.89 -17.20
C THR A 111 -2.81 3.27 -17.05
N LYS A 112 -3.83 3.98 -17.48
CA LYS A 112 -5.21 3.48 -17.53
C LYS A 112 -5.30 2.23 -18.41
N ASP A 113 -4.58 2.19 -19.54
CA ASP A 113 -4.55 1.05 -20.45
C ASP A 113 -3.91 -0.18 -19.79
N ALA A 114 -2.84 0.00 -19.01
CA ALA A 114 -2.22 -1.09 -18.27
C ALA A 114 -3.21 -1.70 -17.25
N LEU A 115 -3.96 -0.87 -16.52
CA LEU A 115 -4.99 -1.34 -15.60
C LEU A 115 -6.16 -2.00 -16.33
N ASN A 116 -6.61 -1.45 -17.46
CA ASN A 116 -7.64 -2.05 -18.29
C ASN A 116 -7.23 -3.42 -18.84
N ASN A 117 -5.95 -3.65 -19.04
CA ASN A 117 -5.39 -4.92 -19.50
C ASN A 117 -5.04 -5.90 -18.37
N ALA A 118 -5.01 -5.46 -17.12
CA ALA A 118 -4.74 -6.32 -15.97
C ALA A 118 -5.87 -7.32 -15.72
N PRO A 119 -5.63 -8.42 -15.02
CA PRO A 119 -6.69 -9.33 -14.58
C PRO A 119 -7.74 -8.62 -13.74
N GLY A 120 -9.01 -8.91 -13.99
CA GLY A 120 -10.13 -8.43 -13.18
C GLY A 120 -10.46 -9.37 -12.04
N PHE A 121 -10.99 -8.82 -10.96
CA PHE A 121 -11.45 -9.55 -9.79
C PHE A 121 -12.87 -9.12 -9.43
N LYS A 122 -13.54 -9.95 -8.65
CA LYS A 122 -14.86 -9.66 -8.06
C LYS A 122 -14.90 -10.17 -6.62
N TYR A 123 -15.64 -9.48 -5.78
CA TYR A 123 -15.87 -9.97 -4.42
C TYR A 123 -16.91 -11.10 -4.43
N ASP A 124 -16.53 -12.25 -3.90
CA ASP A 124 -17.42 -13.39 -3.70
C ASP A 124 -17.90 -13.43 -2.25
N ARG A 125 -19.21 -13.26 -2.05
CA ARG A 125 -19.82 -13.25 -0.73
C ARG A 125 -19.87 -14.62 -0.04
N GLN A 126 -19.78 -15.70 -0.81
CA GLN A 126 -19.81 -17.05 -0.24
C GLN A 126 -18.47 -17.41 0.38
N SER A 127 -17.38 -17.14 -0.32
CA SER A 127 -16.02 -17.32 0.18
C SER A 127 -15.50 -16.14 1.01
N THR A 128 -16.26 -15.02 1.07
CA THR A 128 -15.87 -13.75 1.71
C THR A 128 -14.49 -13.27 1.25
N SER A 129 -14.20 -13.42 -0.04
CA SER A 129 -12.90 -13.06 -0.61
C SER A 129 -13.01 -12.53 -2.05
N TRP A 130 -11.95 -11.90 -2.50
CA TRP A 130 -11.80 -11.48 -3.90
C TRP A 130 -11.31 -12.66 -4.74
N VAL A 131 -12.05 -12.97 -5.81
CA VAL A 131 -11.75 -14.07 -6.75
C VAL A 131 -11.60 -13.52 -8.17
N PRO A 132 -10.85 -14.21 -9.05
CA PRO A 132 -10.74 -13.79 -10.45
C PRO A 132 -12.12 -13.67 -11.12
N ASP A 133 -12.35 -12.58 -11.85
CA ASP A 133 -13.57 -12.42 -12.64
C ASP A 133 -13.39 -12.99 -14.04
N SER A 134 -13.99 -14.16 -14.28
CA SER A 134 -13.95 -14.85 -15.57
C SER A 134 -14.63 -14.06 -16.71
N ARG A 135 -15.53 -13.13 -16.39
CA ARG A 135 -16.19 -12.27 -17.40
C ARG A 135 -15.21 -11.26 -17.99
N ALA A 136 -14.38 -10.63 -17.16
CA ALA A 136 -13.35 -9.70 -17.60
C ALA A 136 -12.28 -10.34 -18.49
N SER A 137 -12.09 -11.67 -18.41
CA SER A 137 -11.16 -12.41 -19.27
C SER A 137 -11.77 -12.82 -20.60
N ASN A 138 -13.09 -12.95 -20.71
CA ASN A 138 -13.78 -13.37 -21.93
C ASN A 138 -14.03 -12.21 -22.90
N GLU A 139 -14.26 -10.98 -22.42
CA GLU A 139 -14.38 -9.80 -23.29
C GLU A 139 -13.13 -9.59 -24.15
N LYS A 140 -11.95 -9.85 -23.60
CA LYS A 140 -10.68 -9.75 -24.34
C LYS A 140 -10.50 -10.82 -25.42
N ARG A 141 -11.21 -11.96 -25.34
CA ARG A 141 -11.19 -13.01 -26.40
C ARG A 141 -12.15 -12.71 -27.54
N SER A 142 -13.24 -12.01 -27.27
CA SER A 142 -14.27 -11.70 -28.27
C SER A 142 -13.93 -10.48 -29.14
N SER A 143 -12.96 -9.66 -28.73
CA SER A 143 -12.52 -8.46 -29.45
C SER A 143 -11.25 -8.66 -30.30
N ARG A 144 -10.82 -9.90 -30.50
CA ARG A 144 -9.79 -10.32 -31.45
C ARG A 144 -10.43 -11.15 -32.57
#